data_1ebbdae6caede1f5242ab76df8bfca6f
#
_entry.id   1ebbdae6caede1f5242ab76df8bfca6f
#
_cell.length_a   1.000
_cell.length_b   1.000
_cell.length_c   1.000
_cell.angle_alpha   90.00
_cell.angle_beta   90.00
_cell.angle_gamma   90.00
#
_symmetry.space_group_name_H-M   'P 1'
#
loop_
_entity.id
_entity.type
_entity.pdbx_description
1 polymer ?
#
loop_
_entity_poly.entity_id
_entity_poly.type
_entity_poly.pdbx_seq_one_letter_code
_entity_poly.pdbx_strand_id
1 'polypeptide(L)'
;MSILEFPAGTLEPGEAPAACAARELVEEIGFRAATLVDLGILYPAPGFCDEKQFLFFAVGLVPASAPGDDDEIIECVPLSVGAVREAVASGEFVDAKSIAAFYRALARGLLDATAGDLRG
;
A
#
# COMPACT_ATOMS: atom_id res chain seq x y z
N MET A 1 17.67 -3.56 -9.69
CA MET A 1 16.85 -4.54 -8.97
C MET A 1 15.46 -3.99 -8.77
N SER A 2 14.46 -4.81 -8.99
CA SER A 2 13.06 -4.41 -8.80
C SER A 2 12.51 -5.03 -7.52
N ILE A 3 11.75 -4.25 -6.77
CA ILE A 3 11.09 -4.73 -5.56
C ILE A 3 9.60 -4.46 -5.70
N LEU A 4 8.81 -5.50 -5.43
CA LEU A 4 7.36 -5.38 -5.42
C LEU A 4 6.93 -4.87 -4.07
N GLU A 5 6.21 -3.75 -4.04
CA GLU A 5 5.72 -3.18 -2.78
C GLU A 5 4.44 -2.39 -3.01
N PHE A 6 3.70 -2.16 -1.91
CA PHE A 6 2.54 -1.29 -1.95
C PHE A 6 3.00 0.18 -1.90
N PRO A 7 2.17 1.11 -2.40
CA PRO A 7 2.53 2.53 -2.35
C PRO A 7 2.82 2.99 -0.93
N ALA A 8 3.85 3.80 -0.78
CA ALA A 8 4.28 4.31 0.51
C ALA A 8 4.91 5.67 0.34
N GLY A 9 4.89 6.47 1.39
CA GLY A 9 5.52 7.78 1.36
C GLY A 9 5.82 8.28 2.76
N THR A 10 6.48 9.42 2.82
CA THR A 10 6.92 10.04 4.06
C THR A 10 6.05 11.24 4.40
N LEU A 11 5.64 11.33 5.67
CA LEU A 11 4.88 12.48 6.15
C LEU A 11 5.67 13.77 5.96
N GLU A 12 5.00 14.78 5.44
CA GLU A 12 5.55 16.14 5.42
C GLU A 12 5.24 16.83 6.75
N PRO A 13 6.01 17.84 7.12
CA PRO A 13 5.77 18.54 8.39
C PRO A 13 4.34 19.04 8.49
N GLY A 14 3.69 18.71 9.61
CA GLY A 14 2.32 19.12 9.85
C GLY A 14 1.26 18.34 9.10
N GLU A 15 1.65 17.35 8.32
CA GLU A 15 0.72 16.56 7.52
C GLU A 15 0.12 15.43 8.34
N ALA A 16 -1.22 15.27 8.28
CA ALA A 16 -1.87 14.13 8.92
C ALA A 16 -1.58 12.85 8.12
N PRO A 17 -1.50 11.70 8.79
CA PRO A 17 -1.23 10.43 8.10
C PRO A 17 -2.20 10.12 6.96
N ALA A 18 -3.50 10.36 7.14
CA ALA A 18 -4.48 10.10 6.07
C ALA A 18 -4.27 11.03 4.88
N ALA A 19 -3.90 12.29 5.12
CA ALA A 19 -3.62 13.23 4.05
C ALA A 19 -2.37 12.80 3.29
N CYS A 20 -1.36 12.32 4.00
CA CYS A 20 -0.15 11.78 3.38
C CYS A 20 -0.48 10.58 2.48
N ALA A 21 -1.29 9.66 2.99
CA ALA A 21 -1.67 8.48 2.22
C ALA A 21 -2.42 8.89 0.94
N ALA A 22 -3.34 9.83 1.04
CA ALA A 22 -4.09 10.30 -0.11
C ALA A 22 -3.18 10.96 -1.14
N ARG A 23 -2.24 11.79 -0.68
CA ARG A 23 -1.30 12.48 -1.57
C ARG A 23 -0.38 11.48 -2.27
N GLU A 24 0.21 10.57 -1.52
CA GLU A 24 1.15 9.60 -2.08
C GLU A 24 0.46 8.63 -3.05
N LEU A 25 -0.80 8.30 -2.80
CA LEU A 25 -1.56 7.44 -3.71
C LEU A 25 -1.66 8.09 -5.10
N VAL A 26 -1.96 9.38 -5.14
CA VAL A 26 -2.02 10.12 -6.40
C VAL A 26 -0.64 10.21 -7.03
N GLU A 27 0.37 10.57 -6.25
CA GLU A 27 1.73 10.77 -6.76
C GLU A 27 2.35 9.48 -7.28
N GLU A 28 2.14 8.37 -6.57
CA GLU A 28 2.82 7.13 -6.92
C GLU A 28 2.08 6.28 -7.94
N ILE A 29 0.75 6.19 -7.85
CA ILE A 29 0.02 5.31 -8.75
C ILE A 29 -1.05 6.01 -9.58
N GLY A 30 -1.26 7.30 -9.38
CA GLY A 30 -2.18 8.06 -10.21
C GLY A 30 -3.65 7.80 -9.94
N PHE A 31 -4.00 7.50 -8.69
CA PHE A 31 -5.38 7.27 -8.30
C PHE A 31 -5.74 8.04 -7.05
N ARG A 32 -7.02 8.39 -6.94
CA ARG A 32 -7.61 8.95 -5.74
C ARG A 32 -8.60 7.95 -5.19
N ALA A 33 -8.63 7.80 -3.87
CA ALA A 33 -9.55 6.88 -3.21
C ALA A 33 -10.79 7.61 -2.72
N ALA A 34 -11.95 6.98 -2.86
CA ALA A 34 -13.19 7.50 -2.27
C ALA A 34 -13.12 7.41 -0.74
N THR A 35 -12.49 6.36 -0.23
CA THR A 35 -12.39 6.12 1.21
C THR A 35 -11.02 5.54 1.52
N LEU A 36 -10.44 6.00 2.63
CA LEU A 36 -9.25 5.40 3.20
C LEU A 36 -9.63 4.80 4.54
N VAL A 37 -9.52 3.48 4.66
CA VAL A 37 -9.79 2.78 5.90
C VAL A 37 -8.50 2.70 6.71
N ASP A 38 -8.52 3.20 7.92
CA ASP A 38 -7.34 3.21 8.80
C ASP A 38 -7.05 1.78 9.27
N LEU A 39 -5.89 1.27 8.93
CA LEU A 39 -5.45 -0.07 9.36
C LEU A 39 -4.55 -0.02 10.59
N GLY A 40 -4.36 1.16 11.17
CA GLY A 40 -3.53 1.31 12.35
C GLY A 40 -2.07 1.51 12.02
N ILE A 41 -1.22 1.18 12.96
CA ILE A 41 0.21 1.45 12.83
C ILE A 41 1.00 0.15 12.91
N LEU A 42 2.26 0.25 12.47
CA LEU A 42 3.24 -0.79 12.77
C LEU A 42 4.63 -0.14 12.93
N TYR A 43 5.51 -0.88 13.55
CA TYR A 43 6.91 -0.49 13.70
C TYR A 43 7.76 -1.48 12.91
N PRO A 44 8.42 -1.05 11.85
CA PRO A 44 9.15 -1.98 10.97
C PRO A 44 10.40 -2.58 11.63
N ALA A 45 11.04 -1.82 12.53
CA ALA A 45 12.29 -2.28 13.13
C ALA A 45 12.45 -1.73 14.56
N PRO A 46 11.61 -2.18 15.51
CA PRO A 46 11.58 -1.56 16.84
C PRO A 46 12.90 -1.72 17.63
N GLY A 47 13.74 -2.67 17.26
CA GLY A 47 15.04 -2.80 17.91
C GLY A 47 16.12 -1.90 17.34
N PHE A 48 15.87 -1.25 16.20
CA PHE A 48 16.86 -0.43 15.50
C PHE A 48 16.46 1.02 15.37
N CYS A 49 15.15 1.30 15.30
CA CYS A 49 14.66 2.66 15.14
C CYS A 49 13.28 2.76 15.75
N ASP A 50 12.83 3.99 15.95
CA ASP A 50 11.50 4.27 16.48
C ASP A 50 10.53 4.72 15.40
N GLU A 51 10.82 4.40 14.16
CA GLU A 51 9.95 4.72 13.03
C GLU A 51 8.59 4.09 13.22
N LYS A 52 7.54 4.88 13.00
CA LYS A 52 6.16 4.43 13.07
C LYS A 52 5.56 4.57 11.69
N GLN A 53 4.89 3.53 11.23
CA GLN A 53 4.23 3.55 9.94
C GLN A 53 2.72 3.50 10.12
N PHE A 54 2.02 4.28 9.31
CA PHE A 54 0.56 4.35 9.31
C PHE A 54 0.05 3.63 8.08
N LEU A 55 -0.90 2.71 8.28
CA LEU A 55 -1.40 1.85 7.22
C LEU A 55 -2.83 2.19 6.88
N PHE A 56 -3.14 2.22 5.57
CA PHE A 56 -4.48 2.52 5.08
C PHE A 56 -4.87 1.56 3.98
N PHE A 57 -6.15 1.25 3.91
CA PHE A 57 -6.75 0.47 2.83
C PHE A 57 -7.61 1.40 1.99
N ALA A 58 -7.27 1.54 0.72
CA ALA A 58 -7.93 2.49 -0.18
C ALA A 58 -9.05 1.79 -0.95
N VAL A 59 -10.21 2.40 -0.97
CA VAL A 59 -11.41 1.87 -1.61
C VAL A 59 -11.97 2.91 -2.58
N GLY A 60 -12.47 2.44 -3.70
CA GLY A 60 -13.12 3.31 -4.68
C GLY A 60 -12.12 4.17 -5.42
N LEU A 61 -11.16 3.54 -6.09
CA LEU A 61 -10.11 4.25 -6.79
C LEU A 61 -10.62 4.84 -8.09
N VAL A 62 -10.30 6.11 -8.33
CA VAL A 62 -10.55 6.76 -9.62
C VAL A 62 -9.25 7.42 -10.07
N PRO A 63 -9.02 7.49 -11.40
CA PRO A 63 -7.80 8.13 -11.89
C PRO A 63 -7.68 9.57 -11.44
N ALA A 64 -6.45 9.96 -11.09
CA ALA A 64 -6.12 11.33 -10.69
C ALA A 64 -4.66 11.57 -11.02
N SER A 65 -4.27 12.84 -11.11
CA SER A 65 -2.89 13.17 -11.39
C SER A 65 -2.44 14.32 -10.52
N ALA A 66 -1.14 14.36 -10.24
CA ALA A 66 -0.52 15.43 -9.47
C ALA A 66 0.53 16.11 -10.34
N PRO A 67 0.65 17.44 -10.27
CA PRO A 67 1.68 18.16 -11.04
C PRO A 67 3.08 17.76 -10.57
N GLY A 68 4.00 17.63 -11.51
CA GLY A 68 5.40 17.45 -11.19
C GLY A 68 5.86 16.03 -10.94
N ASP A 69 5.03 15.04 -11.25
CA ASP A 69 5.36 13.64 -10.96
C ASP A 69 5.90 12.88 -12.16
N ASP A 70 6.41 13.60 -13.14
CA ASP A 70 6.83 12.96 -14.40
C ASP A 70 8.17 12.25 -14.28
N ASP A 71 8.91 12.51 -13.22
CA ASP A 71 10.29 12.04 -13.07
C ASP A 71 10.39 10.63 -12.53
N GLU A 72 9.35 10.11 -11.92
CA GLU A 72 9.41 8.82 -11.27
C GLU A 72 9.08 7.70 -12.24
N ILE A 73 9.90 6.65 -12.19
CA ILE A 73 9.68 5.46 -12.98
C ILE A 73 9.06 4.41 -12.06
N ILE A 74 7.74 4.47 -11.95
CA ILE A 74 6.98 3.53 -11.13
C ILE A 74 6.04 2.78 -12.04
N GLU A 75 6.13 1.47 -12.02
CA GLU A 75 5.23 0.61 -12.75
C GLU A 75 4.16 0.08 -11.81
N CYS A 76 2.91 0.37 -12.12
CA CYS A 76 1.79 -0.09 -11.33
C CYS A 76 1.36 -1.47 -11.82
N VAL A 77 1.46 -2.46 -10.95
CA VAL A 77 1.16 -3.86 -11.30
C VAL A 77 -0.04 -4.33 -10.48
N PRO A 78 -1.22 -4.43 -11.09
CA PRO A 78 -2.39 -4.97 -10.39
C PRO A 78 -2.22 -6.46 -10.14
N LEU A 79 -2.54 -6.90 -8.91
CA LEU A 79 -2.47 -8.29 -8.53
C LEU A 79 -3.74 -8.70 -7.80
N SER A 80 -4.19 -9.92 -8.04
CA SER A 80 -5.29 -10.48 -7.28
C SER A 80 -4.83 -10.81 -5.86
N VAL A 81 -5.78 -11.00 -4.95
CA VAL A 81 -5.46 -11.41 -3.58
C VAL A 81 -4.70 -12.73 -3.58
N GLY A 82 -5.13 -13.68 -4.40
CA GLY A 82 -4.45 -14.97 -4.51
C GLY A 82 -3.01 -14.83 -5.01
N ALA A 83 -2.80 -13.94 -5.99
CA ALA A 83 -1.47 -13.72 -6.53
C ALA A 83 -0.53 -13.10 -5.49
N VAL A 84 -1.04 -12.18 -4.65
CA VAL A 84 -0.24 -11.61 -3.58
C VAL A 84 0.13 -12.68 -2.55
N ARG A 85 -0.84 -13.52 -2.17
CA ARG A 85 -0.56 -14.59 -1.23
C ARG A 85 0.51 -15.54 -1.75
N GLU A 86 0.45 -15.90 -3.03
CA GLU A 86 1.47 -16.76 -3.62
C GLU A 86 2.83 -16.06 -3.67
N ALA A 87 2.86 -14.78 -4.01
CA ALA A 87 4.11 -14.05 -4.06
C ALA A 87 4.75 -13.94 -2.67
N VAL A 88 3.95 -13.82 -1.62
CA VAL A 88 4.47 -13.85 -0.25
C VAL A 88 5.02 -15.23 0.08
N ALA A 89 4.27 -16.28 -0.24
CA ALA A 89 4.67 -17.65 0.09
C ALA A 89 5.96 -18.05 -0.63
N SER A 90 6.12 -17.62 -1.87
CA SER A 90 7.29 -18.00 -2.66
C SER A 90 8.54 -17.16 -2.32
N GLY A 91 8.37 -16.06 -1.61
CA GLY A 91 9.48 -15.16 -1.31
C GLY A 91 9.73 -14.10 -2.38
N GLU A 92 8.88 -14.02 -3.39
CA GLU A 92 8.97 -12.97 -4.39
C GLU A 92 8.59 -11.61 -3.82
N PHE A 93 7.59 -11.59 -2.94
CA PHE A 93 7.14 -10.37 -2.26
C PHE A 93 7.90 -10.26 -0.95
N VAL A 94 8.80 -9.31 -0.85
CA VAL A 94 9.75 -9.26 0.27
C VAL A 94 9.63 -8.01 1.14
N ASP A 95 8.83 -7.02 0.74
CA ASP A 95 8.70 -5.80 1.52
C ASP A 95 7.87 -6.03 2.78
N ALA A 96 8.47 -5.84 3.95
CA ALA A 96 7.84 -6.17 5.23
C ALA A 96 6.56 -5.38 5.48
N LYS A 97 6.55 -4.07 5.19
CA LYS A 97 5.35 -3.26 5.48
C LYS A 97 4.19 -3.66 4.57
N SER A 98 4.49 -4.02 3.33
CA SER A 98 3.45 -4.44 2.39
C SER A 98 2.84 -5.77 2.79
N ILE A 99 3.68 -6.72 3.21
CA ILE A 99 3.21 -8.02 3.69
C ILE A 99 2.33 -7.83 4.92
N ALA A 100 2.76 -7.00 5.86
CA ALA A 100 2.00 -6.74 7.09
C ALA A 100 0.66 -6.07 6.78
N ALA A 101 0.67 -5.06 5.90
CA ALA A 101 -0.56 -4.36 5.53
C ALA A 101 -1.55 -5.31 4.86
N PHE A 102 -1.06 -6.16 3.96
CA PHE A 102 -1.91 -7.12 3.26
C PHE A 102 -2.60 -8.07 4.25
N TYR A 103 -1.83 -8.66 5.14
CA TYR A 103 -2.40 -9.63 6.07
C TYR A 103 -3.27 -8.99 7.14
N ARG A 104 -2.99 -7.74 7.52
CA ARG A 104 -3.89 -7.02 8.42
C ARG A 104 -5.24 -6.74 7.76
N ALA A 105 -5.22 -6.30 6.50
CA ALA A 105 -6.45 -6.08 5.74
C ALA A 105 -7.24 -7.37 5.59
N LEU A 106 -6.55 -8.46 5.30
CA LEU A 106 -7.17 -9.78 5.17
C LEU A 106 -7.81 -10.21 6.50
N ALA A 107 -7.09 -10.05 7.60
CA ALA A 107 -7.59 -10.42 8.93
C ALA A 107 -8.81 -9.60 9.35
N ARG A 108 -8.92 -8.38 8.87
CA ARG A 108 -10.06 -7.52 9.17
C ARG A 108 -11.23 -7.72 8.22
N GLY A 109 -11.12 -8.67 7.28
CA GLY A 109 -12.19 -8.97 6.35
C GLY A 109 -12.35 -7.98 5.22
N LEU A 110 -11.34 -7.14 4.97
CA LEU A 110 -11.40 -6.16 3.89
C LEU A 110 -11.05 -6.77 2.54
N LEU A 111 -10.40 -7.93 2.53
CA LEU A 111 -10.03 -8.66 1.33
C LEU A 111 -10.67 -10.04 1.38
N ASP A 112 -11.22 -10.49 0.24
CA ASP A 112 -11.80 -11.82 0.15
C ASP A 112 -10.72 -12.79 -0.32
N ALA A 113 -10.22 -13.60 0.62
CA ALA A 113 -9.13 -14.53 0.34
C ALA A 113 -9.53 -15.66 -0.62
N THR A 114 -10.82 -15.96 -0.74
CA THR A 114 -11.27 -17.05 -1.60
C THR A 114 -11.60 -16.59 -3.00
N ALA A 115 -12.00 -15.33 -3.16
CA ALA A 115 -12.38 -14.79 -4.46
C ALA A 115 -11.27 -14.01 -5.13
N GLY A 116 -10.26 -13.62 -4.36
CA GLY A 116 -9.26 -12.66 -4.84
C GLY A 116 -8.44 -13.15 -6.00
N ASP A 117 -8.20 -14.44 -6.10
CA ASP A 117 -7.39 -14.99 -7.17
C ASP A 117 -8.11 -14.95 -8.53
N LEU A 118 -9.38 -14.62 -8.54
CA LEU A 118 -10.16 -14.47 -9.77
C LEU A 118 -10.26 -13.03 -10.23
N ARG A 119 -9.73 -12.10 -9.47
CA ARG A 119 -9.79 -10.66 -9.73
C ARG A 119 -8.42 -10.12 -9.96
N GLY A 120 -8.23 -9.49 -11.05
CA GLY A 120 -6.98 -8.80 -11.29
C GLY A 120 -6.84 -7.55 -10.43
#